data_608c2d60a1ab7af5b3136f56e572bc3f
#
_entry.id   608c2d60a1ab7af5b3136f56e572bc3f
#
_cell.length_a   1.000
_cell.length_b   1.000
_cell.length_c   1.000
_cell.angle_alpha   90.00
_cell.angle_beta   90.00
_cell.angle_gamma   90.00
#
_symmetry.space_group_name_H-M   'P 1'
#
loop_
_entity.id
_entity.type
_entity.pdbx_description
1 polymer ?
#
loop_
_entity_poly.entity_id
_entity_poly.type
_entity_poly.pdbx_seq_one_letter_code
_entity_poly.pdbx_strand_id
1 'polypeptide(L)'
;LVPGGVGLYWIFSNLFSTALIYILNAVYNPKKYIDYEALEESKRLLAEQKAVEDAYKKKMAPYKAKEKEDYKRFFAKDNENKQLMFYSESSGFYKYYRGMIEELLENSDIVIHYVTSDPEDQVFQIRHERFKAYYVGEIKLITLMMKLDCDIVVMTMPDLETYHIKRSYVRKDMEYIHVPHSIDSMNMTYRKGSIDHFD
;
A
#
# COMPACT_ATOMS: atom_id res chain seq x y z
N LEU A 1 41.35 -14.75 11.95
CA LEU A 1 41.96 -16.01 11.50
C LEU A 1 40.97 -17.13 11.66
N VAL A 2 40.46 -17.65 10.52
CA VAL A 2 39.55 -18.83 10.50
C VAL A 2 40.41 -20.05 10.85
N PRO A 3 40.06 -20.85 11.87
CA PRO A 3 40.79 -22.08 12.19
C PRO A 3 40.89 -22.99 10.96
N GLY A 4 42.09 -23.52 10.67
CA GLY A 4 42.32 -24.35 9.45
C GLY A 4 41.37 -25.53 9.29
N GLY A 5 40.86 -26.10 10.38
CA GLY A 5 39.84 -27.15 10.37
C GLY A 5 38.51 -26.73 9.76
N VAL A 6 38.10 -25.48 9.94
CA VAL A 6 36.85 -24.95 9.33
C VAL A 6 37.02 -24.82 7.82
N GLY A 7 38.19 -24.39 7.35
CA GLY A 7 38.49 -24.31 5.92
C GLY A 7 38.48 -25.69 5.24
N LEU A 8 39.07 -26.70 5.86
CA LEU A 8 39.04 -28.06 5.37
C LEU A 8 37.61 -28.65 5.36
N TYR A 9 36.86 -28.41 6.42
CA TYR A 9 35.43 -28.82 6.47
C TYR A 9 34.63 -28.22 5.31
N TRP A 10 34.79 -26.92 5.01
CA TRP A 10 34.10 -26.26 3.91
C TRP A 10 34.48 -26.85 2.55
N ILE A 11 35.74 -27.14 2.32
CA ILE A 11 36.21 -27.74 1.06
C ILE A 11 35.59 -29.14 0.90
N PHE A 12 35.67 -29.98 1.92
CA PHE A 12 35.12 -31.35 1.87
C PHE A 12 33.59 -31.32 1.76
N SER A 13 32.88 -30.45 2.47
CA SER A 13 31.45 -30.29 2.41
C SER A 13 30.98 -29.91 0.99
N ASN A 14 31.64 -28.97 0.34
CA ASN A 14 31.32 -28.59 -1.04
C ASN A 14 31.62 -29.70 -2.05
N LEU A 15 32.75 -30.42 -1.89
CA LEU A 15 33.11 -31.57 -2.72
C LEU A 15 32.08 -32.68 -2.59
N PHE A 16 31.71 -33.06 -1.36
CA PHE A 16 30.68 -34.07 -1.11
C PHE A 16 29.30 -33.68 -1.63
N SER A 17 28.90 -32.43 -1.41
CA SER A 17 27.64 -31.91 -1.92
C SER A 17 27.57 -31.97 -3.45
N THR A 18 28.65 -31.59 -4.11
CA THR A 18 28.77 -31.65 -5.57
C THR A 18 28.69 -33.10 -6.07
N ALA A 19 29.48 -34.00 -5.47
CA ALA A 19 29.45 -35.43 -5.81
C ALA A 19 28.07 -36.04 -5.57
N LEU A 20 27.40 -35.68 -4.46
CA LEU A 20 26.06 -36.15 -4.13
C LEU A 20 25.03 -35.71 -5.18
N ILE A 21 25.10 -34.43 -5.64
CA ILE A 21 24.22 -33.92 -6.70
C ILE A 21 24.40 -34.74 -8.01
N TYR A 22 25.62 -35.03 -8.38
CA TYR A 22 25.88 -35.87 -9.58
C TYR A 22 25.32 -37.27 -9.42
N ILE A 23 25.54 -37.92 -8.28
CA ILE A 23 25.03 -39.28 -7.99
C ILE A 23 23.49 -39.27 -7.96
N LEU A 24 22.87 -38.28 -7.31
CA LEU A 24 21.43 -38.14 -7.25
C LEU A 24 20.83 -37.92 -8.64
N ASN A 25 21.43 -37.09 -9.47
CA ASN A 25 20.98 -36.87 -10.84
C ASN A 25 21.15 -38.10 -11.74
N ALA A 26 22.13 -38.96 -11.47
CA ALA A 26 22.32 -40.18 -12.21
C ALA A 26 21.33 -41.28 -11.78
N VAL A 27 21.05 -41.38 -10.46
CA VAL A 27 20.15 -42.41 -9.90
C VAL A 27 18.67 -41.99 -10.01
N TYR A 28 18.40 -40.75 -9.64
CA TYR A 28 17.05 -40.15 -9.72
C TYR A 28 17.05 -39.10 -10.83
N ASN A 29 16.67 -39.48 -12.04
CA ASN A 29 16.53 -38.52 -13.12
C ASN A 29 15.41 -37.53 -12.80
N PRO A 30 15.72 -36.29 -12.34
CA PRO A 30 14.70 -35.34 -11.91
C PRO A 30 13.77 -34.94 -13.05
N LYS A 31 14.24 -35.05 -14.29
CA LYS A 31 13.43 -34.74 -15.48
C LYS A 31 12.20 -35.64 -15.62
N LYS A 32 12.23 -36.86 -15.03
CA LYS A 32 11.10 -37.78 -15.08
C LYS A 32 9.94 -37.39 -14.15
N TYR A 33 10.23 -36.55 -13.14
CA TYR A 33 9.28 -36.14 -12.11
C TYR A 33 8.84 -34.67 -12.24
N ILE A 34 9.41 -33.94 -13.19
CA ILE A 34 9.04 -32.58 -13.48
C ILE A 34 7.92 -32.58 -14.51
N ASP A 35 6.77 -32.03 -14.14
CA ASP A 35 5.72 -31.70 -15.10
C ASP A 35 6.17 -30.46 -15.89
N TYR A 36 6.69 -30.74 -17.09
CA TYR A 36 7.19 -29.65 -17.96
C TYR A 36 6.06 -28.78 -18.51
N GLU A 37 4.85 -29.33 -18.66
CA GLU A 37 3.70 -28.59 -19.16
C GLU A 37 3.25 -27.55 -18.11
N ALA A 38 3.09 -27.97 -16.85
CA ALA A 38 2.80 -27.07 -15.73
C ALA A 38 3.90 -26.03 -15.51
N LEU A 39 5.19 -26.41 -15.74
CA LEU A 39 6.31 -25.48 -15.63
C LEU A 39 6.28 -24.41 -16.72
N GLU A 40 5.99 -24.78 -17.97
CA GLU A 40 5.88 -23.80 -19.07
C GLU A 40 4.65 -22.90 -18.89
N GLU A 41 3.53 -23.43 -18.42
CA GLU A 41 2.36 -22.62 -18.10
C GLU A 41 2.65 -21.62 -16.99
N SER A 42 3.30 -22.04 -15.90
CA SER A 42 3.67 -21.13 -14.82
C SER A 42 4.67 -20.07 -15.25
N LYS A 43 5.63 -20.39 -16.14
CA LYS A 43 6.54 -19.40 -16.73
C LYS A 43 5.79 -18.38 -17.60
N ARG A 44 4.82 -18.84 -18.39
CA ARG A 44 3.98 -17.93 -19.19
C ARG A 44 3.19 -16.99 -18.33
N LEU A 45 2.52 -17.49 -17.28
CA LEU A 45 1.77 -16.68 -16.31
C LEU A 45 2.67 -15.65 -15.61
N LEU A 46 3.86 -16.05 -15.19
CA LEU A 46 4.85 -15.14 -14.60
C LEU A 46 5.33 -14.07 -15.58
N ALA A 47 5.50 -14.42 -16.85
CA ALA A 47 5.87 -13.44 -17.88
C ALA A 47 4.74 -12.45 -18.15
N GLU A 48 3.50 -12.91 -18.19
CA GLU A 48 2.31 -12.06 -18.33
C GLU A 48 2.17 -11.11 -17.12
N GLN A 49 2.31 -11.62 -15.90
CA GLN A 49 2.29 -10.81 -14.68
C GLN A 49 3.39 -9.75 -14.67
N LYS A 50 4.62 -10.12 -15.06
CA LYS A 50 5.72 -9.16 -15.20
C LYS A 50 5.44 -8.08 -16.22
N ALA A 51 4.86 -8.45 -17.37
CA ALA A 51 4.52 -7.48 -18.41
C ALA A 51 3.47 -6.46 -17.90
N VAL A 52 2.47 -6.91 -17.17
CA VAL A 52 1.46 -6.04 -16.53
C VAL A 52 2.11 -5.14 -15.48
N GLU A 53 2.96 -5.70 -14.63
CA GLU A 53 3.69 -4.92 -13.60
C GLU A 53 4.61 -3.86 -14.22
N ASP A 54 5.33 -4.20 -15.28
CA ASP A 54 6.23 -3.26 -15.96
C ASP A 54 5.45 -2.17 -16.70
N ALA A 55 4.31 -2.51 -17.31
CA ALA A 55 3.40 -1.53 -17.91
C ALA A 55 2.85 -0.56 -16.83
N TYR A 56 2.44 -1.08 -15.68
CA TYR A 56 2.00 -0.26 -14.55
C TYR A 56 3.12 0.65 -14.04
N LYS A 57 4.33 0.11 -13.81
CA LYS A 57 5.50 0.90 -13.40
C LYS A 57 5.81 2.02 -14.40
N LYS A 58 5.72 1.73 -15.69
CA LYS A 58 5.95 2.72 -16.74
C LYS A 58 4.88 3.81 -16.73
N LYS A 59 3.61 3.44 -16.56
CA LYS A 59 2.49 4.39 -16.44
C LYS A 59 2.66 5.31 -15.22
N MET A 60 3.10 4.74 -14.08
CA MET A 60 3.23 5.49 -12.83
C MET A 60 4.55 6.26 -12.70
N ALA A 61 5.53 6.04 -13.60
CA ALA A 61 6.82 6.72 -13.55
C ALA A 61 6.74 8.26 -13.52
N PRO A 62 5.90 8.95 -14.33
CA PRO A 62 5.78 10.40 -14.30
C PRO A 62 5.22 10.95 -12.99
N TYR A 63 4.45 10.15 -12.25
CA TYR A 63 3.81 10.60 -11.01
C TYR A 63 4.69 10.45 -9.76
N LYS A 64 5.84 9.76 -9.88
CA LYS A 64 6.77 9.59 -8.74
C LYS A 64 7.33 10.91 -8.21
N ALA A 65 7.55 11.87 -9.08
CA ALA A 65 8.02 13.20 -8.68
C ALA A 65 6.94 13.93 -7.87
N LYS A 66 5.69 13.93 -8.37
CA LYS A 66 4.52 14.50 -7.68
C LYS A 66 4.31 13.84 -6.31
N GLU A 67 4.36 12.50 -6.27
CA GLU A 67 4.22 11.75 -5.01
C GLU A 67 5.28 12.15 -3.97
N LYS A 68 6.54 12.29 -4.42
CA LYS A 68 7.64 12.67 -3.52
C LYS A 68 7.46 14.09 -2.99
N GLU A 69 7.03 15.01 -3.82
CA GLU A 69 6.75 16.39 -3.45
C GLU A 69 5.56 16.48 -2.50
N ASP A 70 4.44 15.86 -2.86
CA ASP A 70 3.21 15.85 -2.05
C ASP A 70 3.44 15.19 -0.69
N TYR A 71 4.17 14.07 -0.65
CA TYR A 71 4.53 13.41 0.61
C TYR A 71 5.39 14.31 1.51
N LYS A 72 6.38 15.01 0.93
CA LYS A 72 7.20 15.99 1.66
C LYS A 72 6.36 17.17 2.17
N ARG A 73 5.46 17.69 1.34
CA ARG A 73 4.55 18.79 1.68
C ARG A 73 3.57 18.38 2.79
N PHE A 74 3.08 17.13 2.77
CA PHE A 74 2.19 16.60 3.81
C PHE A 74 2.86 16.59 5.19
N PHE A 75 4.13 16.21 5.28
CA PHE A 75 4.90 16.15 6.53
C PHE A 75 5.76 17.40 6.80
N ALA A 76 5.52 18.50 6.11
CA ALA A 76 6.25 19.73 6.35
C ALA A 76 5.88 20.32 7.72
N LYS A 77 6.83 21.00 8.38
CA LYS A 77 6.64 21.56 9.74
C LYS A 77 5.52 22.59 9.84
N ASP A 78 5.31 23.37 8.79
CA ASP A 78 4.20 24.32 8.68
C ASP A 78 2.82 23.65 8.54
N ASN A 79 2.80 22.34 8.46
CA ASN A 79 1.63 21.50 8.28
C ASN A 79 1.44 20.53 9.46
N GLU A 80 2.04 20.83 10.60
CA GLU A 80 1.82 20.12 11.86
C GLU A 80 0.39 20.35 12.40
N ASN A 81 -0.08 19.48 13.30
CA ASN A 81 -1.40 19.55 13.94
C ASN A 81 -2.57 19.53 12.93
N LYS A 82 -2.57 18.52 12.07
CA LYS A 82 -3.69 18.28 11.17
C LYS A 82 -4.93 17.91 11.96
N GLN A 83 -6.02 18.65 11.76
CA GLN A 83 -7.29 18.39 12.42
C GLN A 83 -8.07 17.29 11.69
N LEU A 84 -8.15 17.37 10.36
CA LEU A 84 -8.99 16.50 9.57
C LEU A 84 -8.31 16.03 8.28
N MET A 85 -8.27 14.72 8.09
CA MET A 85 -7.77 14.10 6.87
C MET A 85 -8.84 13.21 6.24
N PHE A 86 -9.06 13.38 4.94
CA PHE A 86 -9.81 12.45 4.11
C PHE A 86 -8.84 11.59 3.30
N TYR A 87 -9.11 10.31 3.21
CA TYR A 87 -8.40 9.42 2.30
C TYR A 87 -9.35 8.84 1.24
N SER A 88 -8.90 8.86 0.00
CA SER A 88 -9.59 8.32 -1.16
C SER A 88 -8.69 7.39 -1.96
N GLU A 89 -9.18 6.22 -2.31
CA GLU A 89 -8.48 5.24 -3.15
C GLU A 89 -8.40 5.69 -4.62
N SER A 90 -9.42 6.43 -5.09
CA SER A 90 -9.48 6.95 -6.46
C SER A 90 -10.40 8.18 -6.54
N SER A 91 -10.35 8.90 -7.69
CA SER A 91 -11.16 10.10 -7.94
C SER A 91 -12.67 9.87 -7.79
N GLY A 92 -13.15 8.65 -8.03
CA GLY A 92 -14.55 8.29 -7.90
C GLY A 92 -15.12 8.37 -6.48
N PHE A 93 -14.29 8.37 -5.46
CA PHE A 93 -14.73 8.39 -4.06
C PHE A 93 -14.97 9.78 -3.50
N TYR A 94 -14.47 10.85 -4.12
CA TYR A 94 -14.72 12.22 -3.69
C TYR A 94 -16.22 12.53 -3.52
N LYS A 95 -17.08 11.97 -4.37
CA LYS A 95 -18.53 12.17 -4.30
C LYS A 95 -19.16 11.80 -2.94
N TYR A 96 -18.56 10.86 -2.20
CA TYR A 96 -19.07 10.44 -0.90
C TYR A 96 -18.68 11.41 0.24
N TYR A 97 -17.64 12.21 0.02
CA TYR A 97 -17.15 13.20 0.97
C TYR A 97 -17.60 14.62 0.63
N ARG A 98 -18.02 14.84 -0.62
CA ARG A 98 -18.25 16.16 -1.18
C ARG A 98 -19.12 17.05 -0.27
N GLY A 99 -20.31 16.58 0.10
CA GLY A 99 -21.23 17.37 0.93
C GLY A 99 -20.63 17.72 2.29
N MET A 100 -19.91 16.78 2.93
CA MET A 100 -19.22 17.03 4.19
C MET A 100 -18.09 18.06 4.03
N ILE A 101 -17.31 17.93 2.96
CA ILE A 101 -16.19 18.84 2.67
C ILE A 101 -16.71 20.26 2.38
N GLU A 102 -17.73 20.39 1.54
CA GLU A 102 -18.35 21.68 1.21
C GLU A 102 -18.91 22.36 2.47
N GLU A 103 -19.66 21.63 3.31
CA GLU A 103 -20.21 22.13 4.56
C GLU A 103 -19.11 22.61 5.53
N LEU A 104 -18.04 21.85 5.69
CA LEU A 104 -16.92 22.22 6.57
C LEU A 104 -16.15 23.43 6.04
N LEU A 105 -16.00 23.57 4.73
CA LEU A 105 -15.34 24.72 4.13
C LEU A 105 -16.19 26.00 4.23
N GLU A 106 -17.51 25.88 4.25
CA GLU A 106 -18.43 27.01 4.38
C GLU A 106 -18.61 27.47 5.84
N ASN A 107 -18.74 26.51 6.77
CA ASN A 107 -19.21 26.78 8.12
C ASN A 107 -18.18 26.54 9.24
N SER A 108 -16.91 26.28 8.92
CA SER A 108 -15.84 26.10 9.91
C SER A 108 -14.52 26.69 9.42
N ASP A 109 -13.54 26.81 10.33
CA ASP A 109 -12.17 27.23 9.99
C ASP A 109 -11.20 26.05 9.85
N ILE A 110 -11.72 24.81 9.77
CA ILE A 110 -10.93 23.61 9.69
C ILE A 110 -10.15 23.55 8.37
N VAL A 111 -8.87 23.20 8.47
CA VAL A 111 -8.04 22.88 7.30
C VAL A 111 -8.21 21.40 6.95
N ILE A 112 -8.69 21.14 5.75
CA ILE A 112 -8.93 19.80 5.25
C ILE A 112 -7.71 19.31 4.48
N HIS A 113 -7.17 18.17 4.88
CA HIS A 113 -6.12 17.45 4.19
C HIS A 113 -6.71 16.29 3.43
N TYR A 114 -6.71 16.35 2.11
CA TYR A 114 -7.26 15.28 1.26
C TYR A 114 -6.12 14.48 0.63
N VAL A 115 -5.99 13.22 0.98
CA VAL A 115 -5.00 12.29 0.43
C VAL A 115 -5.70 11.37 -0.55
N THR A 116 -5.17 11.27 -1.76
CA THR A 116 -5.69 10.38 -2.81
C THR A 116 -4.59 9.50 -3.38
N SER A 117 -4.92 8.26 -3.71
CA SER A 117 -4.03 7.34 -4.42
C SER A 117 -4.15 7.45 -5.95
N ASP A 118 -4.98 8.34 -6.45
CA ASP A 118 -5.12 8.65 -7.87
C ASP A 118 -4.37 9.95 -8.21
N PRO A 119 -3.32 9.90 -9.04
CA PRO A 119 -2.53 11.09 -9.41
C PRO A 119 -3.30 12.10 -10.27
N GLU A 120 -4.40 11.67 -10.91
CA GLU A 120 -5.26 12.48 -11.77
C GLU A 120 -6.59 12.83 -11.13
N ASP A 121 -6.71 12.69 -9.81
CA ASP A 121 -7.92 12.96 -9.08
C ASP A 121 -8.40 14.41 -9.31
N GLN A 122 -9.70 14.55 -9.54
CA GLN A 122 -10.37 15.84 -9.73
C GLN A 122 -10.19 16.80 -8.55
N VAL A 123 -9.91 16.30 -7.36
CA VAL A 123 -9.69 17.13 -6.15
C VAL A 123 -8.51 18.10 -6.29
N PHE A 124 -7.55 17.81 -7.18
CA PHE A 124 -6.45 18.74 -7.50
C PHE A 124 -6.90 20.01 -8.21
N GLN A 125 -8.12 20.04 -8.74
CA GLN A 125 -8.71 21.22 -9.37
C GLN A 125 -9.43 22.14 -8.37
N ILE A 126 -9.70 21.64 -7.16
CA ILE A 126 -10.36 22.40 -6.09
C ILE A 126 -9.39 23.45 -5.57
N ARG A 127 -9.77 24.71 -5.71
CA ARG A 127 -8.97 25.86 -5.26
C ARG A 127 -9.66 26.51 -4.06
N HIS A 128 -9.25 26.07 -2.88
CA HIS A 128 -9.69 26.67 -1.64
C HIS A 128 -8.51 26.75 -0.66
N GLU A 129 -8.36 27.85 0.05
CA GLU A 129 -7.22 28.10 0.94
C GLU A 129 -7.06 27.03 2.02
N ARG A 130 -8.18 26.56 2.56
CA ARG A 130 -8.25 25.53 3.61
C ARG A 130 -8.39 24.09 3.08
N PHE A 131 -8.37 23.87 1.76
CA PHE A 131 -8.39 22.55 1.17
C PHE A 131 -7.04 22.18 0.55
N LYS A 132 -6.35 21.20 1.12
CA LYS A 132 -5.02 20.79 0.72
C LYS A 132 -5.05 19.35 0.19
N ALA A 133 -4.90 19.17 -1.12
CA ALA A 133 -4.86 17.86 -1.75
C ALA A 133 -3.43 17.34 -1.93
N TYR A 134 -3.26 16.01 -1.74
CA TYR A 134 -1.98 15.30 -1.84
C TYR A 134 -2.13 13.97 -2.57
N TYR A 135 -1.24 13.70 -3.49
CA TYR A 135 -1.11 12.40 -4.13
C TYR A 135 -0.12 11.53 -3.35
N VAL A 136 -0.58 10.36 -2.93
CA VAL A 136 0.25 9.35 -2.25
C VAL A 136 -0.15 7.97 -2.75
N GLY A 137 0.75 7.31 -3.48
CA GLY A 137 0.52 5.96 -4.01
C GLY A 137 0.38 4.92 -2.89
N GLU A 138 -0.27 3.81 -3.19
CA GLU A 138 -0.67 2.77 -2.24
C GLU A 138 0.46 2.29 -1.30
N ILE A 139 1.68 2.13 -1.82
CA ILE A 139 2.82 1.66 -1.02
C ILE A 139 3.24 2.69 0.04
N LYS A 140 3.28 3.97 -0.35
CA LYS A 140 3.63 5.04 0.57
C LYS A 140 2.50 5.40 1.52
N LEU A 141 1.26 5.14 1.13
CA LEU A 141 0.10 5.29 1.99
C LEU A 141 0.26 4.50 3.29
N ILE A 142 0.73 3.26 3.22
CA ILE A 142 0.98 2.44 4.42
C ILE A 142 1.88 3.19 5.41
N THR A 143 2.99 3.73 4.91
CA THR A 143 3.94 4.48 5.75
C THR A 143 3.37 5.82 6.22
N LEU A 144 2.56 6.48 5.39
CA LEU A 144 1.88 7.72 5.76
C LEU A 144 0.93 7.47 6.92
N MET A 145 0.05 6.47 6.81
CA MET A 145 -0.92 6.12 7.85
C MET A 145 -0.24 5.77 9.18
N MET A 146 0.84 5.00 9.15
CA MET A 146 1.62 4.65 10.34
C MET A 146 2.27 5.86 11.04
N LYS A 147 2.60 6.92 10.29
CA LYS A 147 3.27 8.14 10.79
C LYS A 147 2.33 9.33 10.93
N LEU A 148 1.07 9.11 10.69
CA LEU A 148 0.08 10.18 10.68
C LEU A 148 -0.07 10.81 12.07
N ASP A 149 -0.08 12.14 12.09
CA ASP A 149 -0.46 12.96 13.23
C ASP A 149 -1.62 13.84 12.80
N CYS A 150 -2.84 13.45 13.20
CA CYS A 150 -4.09 14.09 12.83
C CYS A 150 -5.11 13.83 13.93
N ASP A 151 -6.12 14.68 14.09
CA ASP A 151 -7.19 14.42 15.06
C ASP A 151 -8.17 13.38 14.50
N ILE A 152 -8.65 13.59 13.28
CA ILE A 152 -9.70 12.75 12.67
C ILE A 152 -9.26 12.31 11.27
N VAL A 153 -9.45 11.03 10.97
CA VAL A 153 -9.24 10.43 9.65
C VAL A 153 -10.56 9.87 9.13
N VAL A 154 -10.96 10.29 7.95
CA VAL A 154 -12.18 9.83 7.27
C VAL A 154 -11.81 9.05 6.02
N MET A 155 -12.28 7.81 5.90
CA MET A 155 -11.99 6.97 4.75
C MET A 155 -13.16 6.05 4.36
N THR A 156 -13.19 5.64 3.09
CA THR A 156 -14.15 4.64 2.59
C THR A 156 -13.60 3.22 2.65
N MET A 157 -12.29 3.07 2.80
CA MET A 157 -11.63 1.77 2.83
C MET A 157 -11.91 1.06 4.15
N PRO A 158 -12.46 -0.16 4.15
CA PRO A 158 -12.63 -0.99 5.34
C PRO A 158 -11.29 -1.63 5.76
N ASP A 159 -11.35 -2.52 6.73
CA ASP A 159 -10.23 -3.39 7.13
C ASP A 159 -9.03 -2.66 7.79
N LEU A 160 -9.28 -1.53 8.42
CA LEU A 160 -8.31 -0.88 9.30
C LEU A 160 -7.78 -1.90 10.33
N GLU A 161 -6.48 -1.90 10.59
CA GLU A 161 -5.77 -2.84 11.47
C GLU A 161 -5.76 -4.32 11.00
N THR A 162 -6.60 -4.69 10.06
CA THR A 162 -6.72 -6.10 9.64
C THR A 162 -5.65 -6.48 8.61
N TYR A 163 -5.35 -5.61 7.66
CA TYR A 163 -4.35 -5.87 6.62
C TYR A 163 -3.19 -4.86 6.64
N HIS A 164 -2.97 -4.17 5.53
CA HIS A 164 -1.81 -3.30 5.34
C HIS A 164 -1.97 -1.94 6.01
N ILE A 165 -3.20 -1.45 6.10
CA ILE A 165 -3.47 -0.14 6.72
C ILE A 165 -3.61 -0.31 8.22
N LYS A 166 -2.74 0.38 8.94
CA LYS A 166 -2.68 0.38 10.40
C LYS A 166 -2.99 1.77 10.95
N ARG A 167 -3.52 1.82 12.16
CA ARG A 167 -3.65 3.06 12.93
C ARG A 167 -2.26 3.65 13.18
N SER A 168 -2.19 4.94 13.39
CA SER A 168 -0.92 5.63 13.64
C SER A 168 -0.16 5.06 14.84
N TYR A 169 1.16 4.98 14.70
CA TYR A 169 2.07 4.67 15.81
C TYR A 169 2.56 5.94 16.53
N VAL A 170 2.39 7.10 15.91
CA VAL A 170 2.82 8.38 16.47
C VAL A 170 1.79 8.90 17.45
N ARG A 171 0.52 8.87 17.07
CA ARG A 171 -0.59 9.37 17.88
C ARG A 171 -1.66 8.30 18.04
N LYS A 172 -2.06 8.02 19.29
CA LYS A 172 -2.97 6.92 19.64
C LYS A 172 -4.43 7.33 19.83
N ASP A 173 -4.65 8.61 20.10
CA ASP A 173 -5.96 9.22 20.37
C ASP A 173 -6.66 9.77 19.12
N MET A 174 -6.18 9.37 17.94
CA MET A 174 -6.81 9.71 16.65
C MET A 174 -8.12 8.94 16.48
N GLU A 175 -9.12 9.66 15.97
CA GLU A 175 -10.41 9.06 15.56
C GLU A 175 -10.38 8.65 14.08
N TYR A 176 -10.90 7.47 13.78
CA TYR A 176 -10.98 6.92 12.42
C TYR A 176 -12.44 6.66 12.05
N ILE A 177 -12.95 7.39 11.08
CA ILE A 177 -14.34 7.34 10.65
C ILE A 177 -14.43 6.59 9.31
N HIS A 178 -15.24 5.56 9.28
CA HIS A 178 -15.57 4.84 8.04
C HIS A 178 -16.81 5.43 7.39
N VAL A 179 -16.69 5.81 6.11
CA VAL A 179 -17.84 6.26 5.30
C VAL A 179 -18.23 5.16 4.32
N PRO A 180 -19.38 4.49 4.51
CA PRO A 180 -19.87 3.49 3.56
C PRO A 180 -20.11 4.12 2.18
N HIS A 181 -19.67 3.43 1.14
CA HIS A 181 -19.80 3.90 -0.24
C HIS A 181 -20.76 3.05 -1.09
N SER A 182 -21.44 2.10 -0.46
CA SER A 182 -22.50 1.30 -1.08
C SER A 182 -23.79 1.41 -0.28
N ILE A 183 -24.92 1.25 -0.98
CA ILE A 183 -26.28 1.26 -0.40
C ILE A 183 -26.69 -0.14 0.06
N ASP A 184 -25.78 -1.09 -0.01
CA ASP A 184 -26.05 -2.49 0.35
C ASP A 184 -26.09 -2.69 1.86
N SER A 185 -26.66 -3.81 2.28
CA SER A 185 -26.58 -4.22 3.68
C SER A 185 -25.14 -4.43 4.10
N MET A 186 -24.76 -3.89 5.26
CA MET A 186 -23.41 -4.04 5.83
C MET A 186 -22.93 -5.51 5.86
N ASN A 187 -23.87 -6.44 6.15
CA ASN A 187 -23.56 -7.87 6.20
C ASN A 187 -23.31 -8.50 4.81
N MET A 188 -23.72 -7.85 3.73
CA MET A 188 -23.50 -8.33 2.37
C MET A 188 -22.22 -7.74 1.76
N THR A 189 -21.87 -6.52 2.14
CA THR A 189 -20.75 -5.78 1.56
C THR A 189 -19.46 -5.99 2.34
N TYR A 190 -19.55 -6.06 3.67
CA TYR A 190 -18.39 -6.14 4.54
C TYR A 190 -18.30 -7.51 5.20
N ARG A 191 -17.10 -8.08 5.22
CA ARG A 191 -16.89 -9.27 6.01
C ARG A 191 -16.92 -8.92 7.51
N LYS A 192 -17.21 -9.90 8.33
CA LYS A 192 -17.21 -9.74 9.79
C LYS A 192 -15.87 -9.20 10.30
N GLY A 193 -15.91 -8.16 11.09
CA GLY A 193 -14.74 -7.53 11.70
C GLY A 193 -14.03 -6.47 10.86
N SER A 194 -14.46 -6.21 9.61
CA SER A 194 -13.76 -5.26 8.73
C SER A 194 -13.88 -3.79 9.13
N ILE A 195 -14.85 -3.48 9.97
CA ILE A 195 -15.09 -2.12 10.48
C ILE A 195 -14.93 -2.01 12.01
N ASP A 196 -14.51 -3.07 12.69
CA ASP A 196 -14.45 -3.11 14.16
C ASP A 196 -13.36 -2.20 14.76
N HIS A 197 -12.45 -1.69 13.93
CA HIS A 197 -11.35 -0.82 14.35
C HIS A 197 -11.56 0.67 14.02
N PHE A 198 -12.74 1.03 13.55
CA PHE A 198 -13.19 2.42 13.43
C PHE A 198 -13.89 2.87 14.71
N ASP A 199 -13.90 4.19 14.95
CA ASP A 199 -14.48 4.82 16.15
C ASP A 199 -15.93 5.22 15.96
#